data_e63f02f97bd5d6ade3f60de079523ebf
#
_entry.id   e63f02f97bd5d6ade3f60de079523ebf
#
_cell.length_a   1.000
_cell.length_b   1.000
_cell.length_c   1.000
_cell.angle_alpha   90.00
_cell.angle_beta   90.00
_cell.angle_gamma   90.00
#
_symmetry.space_group_name_H-M   'P 1'
#
loop_
_entity.id
_entity.type
_entity.pdbx_description
1 polymer ?
#
loop_
_entity_poly.entity_id
_entity_poly.type
_entity_poly.pdbx_seq_one_letter_code
_entity_poly.pdbx_strand_id
1 'polypeptide(L)'
;MSLALSVVMLGAAVLALLAGVVLAARGLHQRREAAGFGERSEPTTAEVLESLPKDVAMAGEPVTIYYQQLRYRAGERDVEAQTMTGVEPPVPHVGEQVEVRYDPRHPSRVVLASADPTAGAGATSLALARIMLGLGMSLPVAWVVILGIARTL
;
A
#
# COMPACT_ATOMS: atom_id res chain seq x y z
N MET A 1 27.31 -4.50 33.02
CA MET A 1 26.66 -4.18 31.75
C MET A 1 26.57 -2.67 31.63
N SER A 2 27.01 -2.06 30.51
CA SER A 2 27.21 -0.61 30.45
C SER A 2 25.87 0.15 30.27
N LEU A 3 25.72 1.26 30.99
CA LEU A 3 24.61 2.20 30.89
C LEU A 3 24.39 2.63 29.42
N ALA A 4 25.47 2.74 28.65
CA ALA A 4 25.44 3.07 27.23
C ALA A 4 24.64 2.06 26.40
N LEU A 5 24.75 0.76 26.67
CA LEU A 5 23.99 -0.26 25.94
C LEU A 5 22.47 -0.15 26.20
N SER A 6 22.10 0.12 27.47
CA SER A 6 20.69 0.32 27.84
C SER A 6 20.08 1.55 27.14
N VAL A 7 20.83 2.64 27.03
CA VAL A 7 20.42 3.87 26.35
C VAL A 7 20.23 3.61 24.86
N VAL A 8 21.15 2.89 24.21
CA VAL A 8 21.06 2.54 22.79
C VAL A 8 19.83 1.66 22.50
N MET A 9 19.60 0.64 23.32
CA MET A 9 18.45 -0.27 23.16
C MET A 9 17.11 0.45 23.34
N LEU A 10 17.01 1.31 24.34
CA LEU A 10 15.80 2.10 24.58
C LEU A 10 15.58 3.11 23.44
N GLY A 11 16.64 3.77 22.98
CA GLY A 11 16.59 4.69 21.84
C GLY A 11 16.11 4.00 20.56
N ALA A 12 16.63 2.81 20.25
CA ALA A 12 16.20 2.00 19.12
C ALA A 12 14.71 1.60 19.21
N ALA A 13 14.26 1.20 20.41
CA ALA A 13 12.86 0.86 20.64
C ALA A 13 11.93 2.05 20.41
N VAL A 14 12.28 3.23 20.91
CA VAL A 14 11.50 4.47 20.70
C VAL A 14 11.44 4.85 19.23
N LEU A 15 12.56 4.78 18.51
CA LEU A 15 12.61 5.07 17.08
C LEU A 15 11.74 4.09 16.29
N ALA A 16 11.76 2.80 16.61
CA ALA A 16 10.92 1.80 15.97
C ALA A 16 9.43 2.06 16.22
N LEU A 17 9.04 2.44 17.44
CA LEU A 17 7.66 2.82 17.76
C LEU A 17 7.19 4.05 16.99
N LEU A 18 8.00 5.09 16.94
CA LEU A 18 7.69 6.32 16.19
C LEU A 18 7.53 6.03 14.69
N ALA A 19 8.46 5.28 14.12
CA ALA A 19 8.38 4.86 12.71
C ALA A 19 7.10 4.03 12.45
N GLY A 20 6.77 3.11 13.34
CA GLY A 20 5.54 2.30 13.27
C GLY A 20 4.28 3.14 13.29
N VAL A 21 4.19 4.14 14.17
CA VAL A 21 3.03 5.06 14.24
C VAL A 21 2.89 5.88 12.96
N VAL A 22 3.99 6.44 12.44
CA VAL A 22 3.98 7.22 11.19
C VAL A 22 3.54 6.35 10.01
N LEU A 23 4.06 5.13 9.89
CA LEU A 23 3.68 4.20 8.84
C LEU A 23 2.21 3.77 8.95
N ALA A 24 1.72 3.55 10.17
CA ALA A 24 0.30 3.24 10.39
C ALA A 24 -0.61 4.40 9.98
N ALA A 25 -0.29 5.62 10.39
CA ALA A 25 -1.04 6.82 10.01
C ALA A 25 -1.07 7.00 8.48
N ARG A 26 0.08 6.83 7.81
CA ARG A 26 0.19 6.88 6.35
C ARG A 26 -0.66 5.80 5.67
N GLY A 27 -0.60 4.55 6.15
CA GLY A 27 -1.38 3.45 5.60
C GLY A 27 -2.88 3.64 5.75
N LEU A 28 -3.33 4.16 6.90
CA LEU A 28 -4.73 4.49 7.13
C LEU A 28 -5.20 5.67 6.25
N HIS A 29 -4.35 6.68 6.06
CA HIS A 29 -4.66 7.79 5.16
C HIS A 29 -4.85 7.31 3.72
N GLN A 30 -3.94 6.48 3.21
CA GLN A 30 -4.05 5.88 1.88
C GLN A 30 -5.35 5.06 1.71
N ARG A 31 -5.76 4.30 2.73
CA ARG A 31 -7.04 3.57 2.71
C ARG A 31 -8.25 4.49 2.66
N ARG A 32 -8.25 5.57 3.46
CA ARG A 32 -9.33 6.55 3.44
C ARG A 32 -9.44 7.26 2.10
N GLU A 33 -8.32 7.62 1.50
CA GLU A 33 -8.31 8.23 0.15
C GLU A 33 -8.85 7.26 -0.91
N ALA A 34 -8.46 5.99 -0.86
CA ALA A 34 -8.95 4.98 -1.77
C ALA A 34 -10.47 4.72 -1.60
N ALA A 35 -10.96 4.66 -0.36
CA ALA A 35 -12.40 4.55 -0.08
C ALA A 35 -13.18 5.76 -0.59
N GLY A 36 -12.68 6.97 -0.38
CA GLY A 36 -13.31 8.20 -0.88
C GLY A 36 -13.23 8.36 -2.41
N PHE A 37 -12.38 7.61 -3.11
CA PHE A 37 -12.37 7.58 -4.57
C PHE A 37 -13.68 7.03 -5.14
N GLY A 38 -14.22 5.95 -4.54
CA GLY A 38 -15.47 5.33 -5.00
C GLY A 38 -16.65 6.30 -5.04
N GLU A 39 -16.75 7.18 -4.03
CA GLU A 39 -17.84 8.17 -3.92
C GLU A 39 -17.71 9.33 -4.92
N ARG A 40 -16.49 9.70 -5.28
CA ARG A 40 -16.20 10.85 -6.16
C ARG A 40 -15.98 10.48 -7.62
N SER A 41 -15.76 9.19 -7.88
CA SER A 41 -15.39 8.74 -9.21
C SER A 41 -16.58 8.74 -10.18
N GLU A 42 -16.32 9.15 -11.41
CA GLU A 42 -17.27 9.13 -12.51
C GLU A 42 -16.97 7.96 -13.46
N PRO A 43 -18.01 7.28 -13.97
CA PRO A 43 -17.83 6.23 -14.95
C PRO A 43 -17.53 6.81 -16.33
N THR A 44 -16.68 6.14 -17.09
CA THR A 44 -16.43 6.42 -18.50
C THR A 44 -15.95 5.14 -19.20
N THR A 45 -15.85 5.19 -20.53
CA THR A 45 -15.27 4.10 -21.32
C THR A 45 -13.85 4.47 -21.70
N ALA A 46 -12.93 3.52 -21.57
CA ALA A 46 -11.52 3.68 -21.91
C ALA A 46 -11.05 2.61 -22.90
N GLU A 47 -10.13 2.97 -23.76
CA GLU A 47 -9.40 2.05 -24.62
C GLU A 47 -8.14 1.57 -23.93
N VAL A 48 -7.88 0.27 -23.94
CA VAL A 48 -6.66 -0.33 -23.40
C VAL A 48 -5.52 -0.14 -24.40
N LEU A 49 -4.49 0.60 -24.01
CA LEU A 49 -3.29 0.83 -24.83
C LEU A 49 -2.24 -0.25 -24.61
N GLU A 50 -2.05 -0.65 -23.35
CA GLU A 50 -1.01 -1.60 -22.96
C GLU A 50 -1.38 -2.28 -21.64
N SER A 51 -0.94 -3.55 -21.48
CA SER A 51 -1.02 -4.30 -20.23
C SER A 51 0.37 -4.50 -19.66
N LEU A 52 0.64 -3.94 -18.48
CA LEU A 52 1.94 -3.94 -17.84
C LEU A 52 1.97 -5.00 -16.72
N PRO A 53 2.64 -6.14 -16.91
CA PRO A 53 2.76 -7.18 -15.90
C PRO A 53 3.65 -6.72 -14.75
N LYS A 54 3.28 -7.07 -13.52
CA LYS A 54 4.07 -6.86 -12.32
C LYS A 54 3.95 -8.02 -11.38
N ASP A 55 5.08 -8.59 -11.00
CA ASP A 55 5.12 -9.66 -10.01
C ASP A 55 5.03 -9.08 -8.60
N VAL A 56 4.11 -9.61 -7.83
CA VAL A 56 3.88 -9.26 -6.42
C VAL A 56 3.83 -10.52 -5.58
N ALA A 57 4.27 -10.45 -4.34
CA ALA A 57 4.11 -11.55 -3.40
C ALA A 57 2.75 -11.40 -2.68
N MET A 58 1.84 -12.33 -2.91
CA MET A 58 0.56 -12.42 -2.21
C MET A 58 0.56 -13.69 -1.36
N ALA A 59 0.38 -13.52 -0.06
CA ALA A 59 0.40 -14.63 0.92
C ALA A 59 1.68 -15.50 0.86
N GLY A 60 2.80 -14.96 0.37
CA GLY A 60 4.06 -15.69 0.22
C GLY A 60 4.26 -16.37 -1.14
N GLU A 61 3.28 -16.34 -2.02
CA GLU A 61 3.37 -16.86 -3.39
C GLU A 61 3.58 -15.73 -4.39
N PRO A 62 4.41 -15.91 -5.43
CA PRO A 62 4.54 -14.94 -6.51
C PRO A 62 3.29 -14.98 -7.38
N VAL A 63 2.63 -13.83 -7.51
CA VAL A 63 1.46 -13.63 -8.38
C VAL A 63 1.76 -12.50 -9.34
N THR A 64 1.48 -12.69 -10.63
CA THR A 64 1.58 -11.63 -11.63
C THR A 64 0.25 -10.89 -11.72
N ILE A 65 0.25 -9.60 -11.42
CA ILE A 65 -0.87 -8.69 -11.63
C ILE A 65 -0.57 -7.76 -12.79
N TYR A 66 -1.61 -7.29 -13.46
CA TYR A 66 -1.50 -6.47 -14.66
C TYR A 66 -2.09 -5.09 -14.40
N TYR A 67 -1.29 -4.06 -14.64
CA TYR A 67 -1.75 -2.67 -14.69
C TYR A 67 -2.05 -2.32 -16.14
N GLN A 68 -3.19 -1.64 -16.37
CA GLN A 68 -3.61 -1.24 -17.71
C GLN A 68 -3.24 0.21 -17.97
N GLN A 69 -2.55 0.47 -19.10
CA GLN A 69 -2.42 1.81 -19.64
C GLN A 69 -3.69 2.10 -20.45
N LEU A 70 -4.40 3.13 -20.08
CA LEU A 70 -5.72 3.46 -20.64
C LEU A 70 -5.71 4.83 -21.29
N ARG A 71 -6.48 4.96 -22.38
CA ARG A 71 -6.86 6.24 -22.97
C ARG A 71 -8.36 6.43 -22.83
N TYR A 72 -8.79 7.55 -22.28
CA TYR A 72 -10.19 7.85 -22.08
C TYR A 72 -10.45 9.35 -22.07
N ARG A 73 -11.72 9.71 -22.20
CA ARG A 73 -12.14 11.10 -22.17
C ARG A 73 -12.66 11.48 -20.78
N ALA A 74 -11.98 12.44 -20.16
CA ALA A 74 -12.39 13.03 -18.88
C ALA A 74 -12.98 14.43 -19.14
N GLY A 75 -14.31 14.52 -19.21
CA GLY A 75 -14.98 15.73 -19.68
C GLY A 75 -14.63 16.04 -21.13
N GLU A 76 -13.96 17.15 -21.39
CA GLU A 76 -13.54 17.56 -22.74
C GLU A 76 -12.08 17.20 -23.09
N ARG A 77 -11.36 16.54 -22.18
CA ARG A 77 -9.93 16.24 -22.33
C ARG A 77 -9.70 14.74 -22.55
N ASP A 78 -8.84 14.43 -23.50
CA ASP A 78 -8.30 13.09 -23.64
C ASP A 78 -7.17 12.90 -22.63
N VAL A 79 -7.24 11.82 -21.86
CA VAL A 79 -6.30 11.49 -20.78
C VAL A 79 -5.73 10.10 -21.04
N GLU A 80 -4.42 9.97 -20.89
CA GLU A 80 -3.73 8.69 -20.83
C GLU A 80 -3.25 8.47 -19.40
N ALA A 81 -3.65 7.37 -18.78
CA ALA A 81 -3.26 7.07 -17.41
C ALA A 81 -3.19 5.56 -17.18
N GLN A 82 -2.32 5.18 -16.25
CA GLN A 82 -2.23 3.82 -15.76
C GLN A 82 -3.25 3.59 -14.64
N THR A 83 -3.87 2.40 -14.61
CA THR A 83 -4.77 2.00 -13.52
C THR A 83 -4.07 2.03 -12.17
N MET A 84 -4.76 2.53 -11.14
CA MET A 84 -4.24 2.57 -9.77
C MET A 84 -4.11 1.18 -9.14
N THR A 85 -4.98 0.26 -9.57
CA THR A 85 -5.00 -1.12 -9.08
C THR A 85 -4.70 -2.08 -10.22
N GLY A 86 -3.86 -3.07 -9.94
CA GLY A 86 -3.64 -4.18 -10.87
C GLY A 86 -4.77 -5.20 -10.78
N VAL A 87 -4.96 -5.95 -11.84
CA VAL A 87 -5.95 -7.04 -11.94
C VAL A 87 -5.26 -8.35 -12.25
N GLU A 88 -5.87 -9.44 -11.79
CA GLU A 88 -5.46 -10.79 -12.14
C GLU A 88 -6.09 -11.21 -13.48
N PRO A 89 -5.49 -12.17 -14.20
CA PRO A 89 -6.11 -12.73 -15.40
C PRO A 89 -7.52 -13.32 -15.13
N PRO A 90 -8.45 -13.18 -16.08
CA PRO A 90 -8.29 -12.65 -17.44
C PRO A 90 -8.20 -11.14 -17.47
N VAL A 91 -7.24 -10.63 -18.25
CA VAL A 91 -7.02 -9.19 -18.42
C VAL A 91 -7.60 -8.70 -19.77
N PRO A 92 -8.08 -7.45 -19.85
CA PRO A 92 -8.51 -6.87 -21.10
C PRO A 92 -7.38 -6.83 -22.13
N HIS A 93 -7.75 -6.99 -23.42
CA HIS A 93 -6.79 -6.98 -24.52
C HIS A 93 -6.50 -5.55 -24.98
N VAL A 94 -5.32 -5.36 -25.57
CA VAL A 94 -4.96 -4.08 -26.20
C VAL A 94 -5.97 -3.75 -27.31
N GLY A 95 -6.48 -2.51 -27.32
CA GLY A 95 -7.53 -2.04 -28.22
C GLY A 95 -8.95 -2.34 -27.74
N GLU A 96 -9.11 -3.07 -26.64
CA GLU A 96 -10.43 -3.34 -26.07
C GLU A 96 -11.00 -2.10 -25.37
N GLN A 97 -12.32 -1.90 -25.47
CA GLN A 97 -13.05 -0.87 -24.76
C GLN A 97 -13.52 -1.43 -23.41
N VAL A 98 -13.12 -0.79 -22.33
CA VAL A 98 -13.45 -1.22 -20.96
C VAL A 98 -14.13 -0.10 -20.19
N GLU A 99 -15.03 -0.47 -19.29
CA GLU A 99 -15.61 0.48 -18.35
C GLU A 99 -14.61 0.79 -17.24
N VAL A 100 -14.44 2.08 -16.97
CA VAL A 100 -13.52 2.58 -15.94
C VAL A 100 -14.19 3.66 -15.10
N ARG A 101 -13.63 3.90 -13.94
CA ARG A 101 -14.00 5.02 -13.05
C ARG A 101 -12.79 5.89 -12.84
N TYR A 102 -12.94 7.19 -12.98
CA TYR A 102 -11.87 8.17 -12.77
C TYR A 102 -12.28 9.26 -11.78
N ASP A 103 -11.31 9.91 -11.14
CA ASP A 103 -11.55 11.05 -10.26
C ASP A 103 -11.56 12.33 -11.10
N PRO A 104 -12.69 13.08 -11.20
CA PRO A 104 -12.75 14.32 -12.00
C PRO A 104 -11.75 15.39 -11.54
N ARG A 105 -11.37 15.38 -10.26
CA ARG A 105 -10.38 16.33 -9.71
C ARG A 105 -8.96 15.94 -10.07
N HIS A 106 -8.71 14.65 -10.25
CA HIS A 106 -7.41 14.08 -10.59
C HIS A 106 -7.59 13.04 -11.69
N PRO A 107 -7.76 13.46 -12.95
CA PRO A 107 -8.09 12.54 -14.04
C PRO A 107 -7.07 11.42 -14.27
N SER A 108 -5.83 11.55 -13.82
CA SER A 108 -4.83 10.48 -13.84
C SER A 108 -5.12 9.32 -12.87
N ARG A 109 -6.09 9.49 -11.96
CA ARG A 109 -6.52 8.44 -11.02
C ARG A 109 -7.69 7.68 -11.64
N VAL A 110 -7.42 6.50 -12.14
CA VAL A 110 -8.40 5.64 -12.83
C VAL A 110 -8.30 4.21 -12.36
N VAL A 111 -9.44 3.54 -12.27
CA VAL A 111 -9.55 2.10 -11.98
C VAL A 111 -10.51 1.46 -12.95
N LEU A 112 -10.34 0.18 -13.25
CA LEU A 112 -11.35 -0.61 -13.97
C LEU A 112 -12.62 -0.67 -13.13
N ALA A 113 -13.80 -0.61 -13.76
CA ALA A 113 -15.08 -0.66 -13.05
C ALA A 113 -15.27 -1.96 -12.26
N SER A 114 -14.63 -3.05 -12.71
CA SER A 114 -14.61 -4.35 -12.05
C SER A 114 -13.62 -4.46 -10.88
N ALA A 115 -12.68 -3.50 -10.75
CA ALA A 115 -11.63 -3.57 -9.73
C ALA A 115 -12.04 -2.82 -8.45
N ASP A 116 -11.65 -3.36 -7.30
CA ASP A 116 -11.80 -2.68 -6.01
C ASP A 116 -10.74 -1.58 -5.88
N PRO A 117 -11.12 -0.28 -5.79
CA PRO A 117 -10.17 0.82 -5.65
C PRO A 117 -9.40 0.76 -4.32
N THR A 118 -9.88 0.01 -3.34
CA THR A 118 -9.23 -0.14 -2.03
C THR A 118 -8.22 -1.29 -2.01
N ALA A 119 -8.20 -2.14 -3.04
CA ALA A 119 -7.33 -3.29 -3.13
C ALA A 119 -5.85 -2.88 -3.02
N GLY A 120 -5.16 -3.40 -2.03
CA GLY A 120 -3.75 -3.10 -1.78
C GLY A 120 -3.44 -1.71 -1.21
N ALA A 121 -4.43 -0.80 -1.10
CA ALA A 121 -4.21 0.54 -0.57
C ALA A 121 -3.64 0.51 0.86
N GLY A 122 -2.45 1.06 1.03
CA GLY A 122 -1.77 1.12 2.33
C GLY A 122 -1.29 -0.21 2.89
N ALA A 123 -1.42 -1.33 2.18
CA ALA A 123 -1.07 -2.66 2.67
C ALA A 123 0.40 -2.74 3.12
N THR A 124 1.33 -2.28 2.28
CA THR A 124 2.76 -2.27 2.59
C THR A 124 3.08 -1.39 3.79
N SER A 125 2.51 -0.18 3.86
CA SER A 125 2.72 0.74 4.99
C SER A 125 2.21 0.14 6.29
N LEU A 126 1.05 -0.53 6.29
CA LEU A 126 0.48 -1.18 7.47
C LEU A 126 1.25 -2.44 7.87
N ALA A 127 1.75 -3.22 6.90
CA ALA A 127 2.59 -4.37 7.20
C ALA A 127 3.91 -3.94 7.89
N LEU A 128 4.59 -2.95 7.33
CA LEU A 128 5.81 -2.38 7.93
C LEU A 128 5.51 -1.75 9.31
N ALA A 129 4.37 -1.08 9.46
CA ALA A 129 3.95 -0.54 10.76
C ALA A 129 3.85 -1.63 11.83
N ARG A 130 3.24 -2.77 11.50
CA ARG A 130 3.11 -3.91 12.42
C ARG A 130 4.48 -4.45 12.84
N ILE A 131 5.42 -4.58 11.90
CA ILE A 131 6.78 -5.04 12.17
C ILE A 131 7.49 -4.04 13.10
N MET A 132 7.44 -2.75 12.79
CA MET A 132 8.11 -1.72 13.58
C MET A 132 7.53 -1.60 15.00
N LEU A 133 6.20 -1.66 15.14
CA LEU A 133 5.55 -1.65 16.45
C LEU A 133 5.90 -2.91 17.25
N GLY A 134 5.91 -4.08 16.60
CA GLY A 134 6.33 -5.34 17.23
C GLY A 134 7.76 -5.30 17.75
N LEU A 135 8.71 -4.81 16.94
CA LEU A 135 10.11 -4.63 17.33
C LEU A 135 10.25 -3.63 18.49
N GLY A 136 9.56 -2.49 18.39
CA GLY A 136 9.59 -1.47 19.43
C GLY A 136 9.07 -1.95 20.79
N MET A 137 8.08 -2.84 20.78
CA MET A 137 7.56 -3.45 22.02
C MET A 137 8.41 -4.61 22.53
N SER A 138 8.96 -5.43 21.65
CA SER A 138 9.72 -6.63 22.06
C SER A 138 11.12 -6.30 22.60
N LEU A 139 11.80 -5.28 22.09
CA LEU A 139 13.14 -4.90 22.53
C LEU A 139 13.23 -4.58 24.03
N PRO A 140 12.36 -3.73 24.62
CA PRO A 140 12.40 -3.46 26.06
C PRO A 140 12.11 -4.71 26.90
N VAL A 141 11.18 -5.55 26.46
CA VAL A 141 10.81 -6.79 27.16
C VAL A 141 11.99 -7.76 27.19
N ALA A 142 12.62 -7.99 26.03
CA ALA A 142 13.81 -8.84 25.95
C ALA A 142 14.92 -8.31 26.82
N TRP A 143 15.12 -6.98 26.87
CA TRP A 143 16.13 -6.35 27.72
C TRP A 143 15.88 -6.57 29.21
N VAL A 144 14.66 -6.42 29.70
CA VAL A 144 14.27 -6.67 31.09
C VAL A 144 14.53 -8.13 31.49
N VAL A 145 14.20 -9.08 30.61
CA VAL A 145 14.47 -10.51 30.83
C VAL A 145 15.94 -10.79 30.93
N ILE A 146 16.77 -10.27 30.05
CA ILE A 146 18.22 -10.43 30.08
C ILE A 146 18.81 -9.85 31.39
N LEU A 147 18.37 -8.69 31.83
CA LEU A 147 18.77 -8.07 33.08
C LEU A 147 18.38 -8.91 34.30
N GLY A 148 17.19 -9.50 34.29
CA GLY A 148 16.71 -10.40 35.32
C GLY A 148 17.61 -11.62 35.49
N ILE A 149 17.90 -12.30 34.38
CA ILE A 149 18.77 -13.48 34.35
C ILE A 149 20.21 -13.13 34.83
N ALA A 150 20.74 -12.01 34.35
CA ALA A 150 22.11 -11.57 34.71
C ALA A 150 22.27 -11.18 36.20
N ARG A 151 21.19 -10.95 36.94
CA ARG A 151 21.20 -10.67 38.40
C ARG A 151 21.08 -11.94 39.23
N THR A 152 20.63 -13.03 38.67
CA THR A 152 20.42 -14.33 39.35
C THR A 152 21.62 -15.27 39.20
N LEU A 153 22.54 -14.97 38.31
CA LEU A 153 23.85 -15.64 38.12
C LEU A 153 25.00 -14.89 38.88
#